data_c36915460f92f082b51bca8ebe0859f4
#
_entry.id   c36915460f92f082b51bca8ebe0859f4
#
_cell.length_a   1.000
_cell.length_b   1.000
_cell.length_c   1.000
_cell.angle_alpha   90.00
_cell.angle_beta   90.00
_cell.angle_gamma   90.00
#
_symmetry.space_group_name_H-M   'P 1'
#
loop_
_entity.id
_entity.type
_entity.pdbx_description
1 polymer ?
#
loop_
_entity_poly.entity_id
_entity_poly.type
_entity_poly.pdbx_seq_one_letter_code
_entity_poly.pdbx_strand_id
1 'polypeptide(L)'
;MENFDTSLAEGVMLLTPFAADAKDEKTQKFVSAYKEAFDNQIPIQFAADAYDAVYAIKLAAEDAGLTPDMEISDMCEAMKVSMTNIELEGLTGTITWDETGEPDKEPKAVIIEDGAYKAM
;
A
#
# COMPACT_ATOMS: atom_id res chain seq x y z
N MET A 1 3.12 -8.33 18.05
CA MET A 1 4.57 -8.22 18.35
C MET A 1 4.90 -9.29 19.39
N GLU A 2 5.46 -10.39 18.92
CA GLU A 2 5.88 -11.46 19.81
C GLU A 2 7.07 -10.99 20.68
N ASN A 3 7.04 -11.31 21.96
CA ASN A 3 8.10 -10.99 22.93
C ASN A 3 8.33 -9.49 23.26
N PHE A 4 7.36 -8.62 22.99
CA PHE A 4 7.40 -7.22 23.43
C PHE A 4 6.25 -6.92 24.39
N ASP A 5 6.57 -6.29 25.50
CA ASP A 5 5.54 -5.79 26.44
C ASP A 5 4.85 -4.56 25.83
N THR A 6 3.69 -4.78 25.24
CA THR A 6 2.95 -3.73 24.52
C THR A 6 2.48 -2.60 25.42
N SER A 7 2.40 -2.83 26.75
CA SER A 7 2.04 -1.78 27.70
C SER A 7 3.07 -0.64 27.76
N LEU A 8 4.32 -0.91 27.37
CA LEU A 8 5.39 0.09 27.28
C LEU A 8 5.25 1.01 26.07
N ALA A 9 4.43 0.63 25.10
CA ALA A 9 4.19 1.42 23.89
C ALA A 9 2.87 2.18 23.92
N GLU A 10 2.14 2.11 25.02
CA GLU A 10 0.84 2.79 25.16
C GLU A 10 0.97 4.29 24.95
N GLY A 11 0.13 4.86 24.09
CA GLY A 11 0.17 6.28 23.73
C GLY A 11 1.27 6.68 22.73
N VAL A 12 2.11 5.74 22.25
CA VAL A 12 3.09 6.03 21.20
C VAL A 12 2.38 6.27 19.89
N MET A 13 2.71 7.39 19.24
CA MET A 13 2.23 7.74 17.91
C MET A 13 3.26 7.39 16.85
N LEU A 14 2.78 6.87 15.73
CA LEU A 14 3.58 6.49 14.57
C LEU A 14 2.96 7.06 13.29
N LEU A 15 3.79 7.36 12.30
CA LEU A 15 3.34 7.62 10.94
C LEU A 15 3.42 6.33 10.12
N THR A 16 2.32 6.00 9.45
CA THR A 16 2.21 4.84 8.57
C THR A 16 1.28 5.18 7.42
N PRO A 17 1.49 4.65 6.22
CA PRO A 17 0.53 4.85 5.13
C PRO A 17 -0.73 3.98 5.27
N PHE A 18 -0.75 3.00 6.20
CA PHE A 18 -1.85 2.03 6.31
C PHE A 18 -2.24 1.75 7.76
N ALA A 19 -3.55 1.75 8.03
CA ALA A 19 -4.14 1.32 9.30
C ALA A 19 -5.26 0.31 9.01
N ALA A 20 -5.11 -0.94 9.50
CA ALA A 20 -6.05 -2.03 9.21
C ALA A 20 -7.45 -1.83 9.82
N ASP A 21 -7.60 -0.92 10.80
CA ASP A 21 -8.86 -0.56 11.45
C ASP A 21 -9.52 0.69 10.84
N ALA A 22 -8.95 1.28 9.78
CA ALA A 22 -9.55 2.38 9.04
C ALA A 22 -10.93 1.99 8.51
N LYS A 23 -11.88 2.95 8.50
CA LYS A 23 -13.30 2.68 8.25
C LYS A 23 -13.71 2.76 6.78
N ASP A 24 -12.81 3.15 5.91
CA ASP A 24 -13.09 3.22 4.49
C ASP A 24 -13.36 1.82 3.89
N GLU A 25 -14.23 1.79 2.89
CA GLU A 25 -14.70 0.55 2.30
C GLU A 25 -13.59 -0.27 1.63
N LYS A 26 -12.63 0.39 1.00
CA LYS A 26 -11.50 -0.25 0.31
C LYS A 26 -10.62 -1.01 1.32
N THR A 27 -10.24 -0.34 2.41
CA THR A 27 -9.45 -0.95 3.49
C THR A 27 -10.18 -2.13 4.11
N GLN A 28 -11.48 -1.99 4.42
CA GLN A 28 -12.25 -3.07 5.04
C GLN A 28 -12.41 -4.29 4.12
N LYS A 29 -12.59 -4.10 2.82
CA LYS A 29 -12.62 -5.20 1.84
C LYS A 29 -11.28 -5.93 1.76
N PHE A 30 -10.17 -5.17 1.70
CA PHE A 30 -8.83 -5.76 1.69
C PHE A 30 -8.55 -6.57 2.96
N VAL A 31 -8.83 -5.98 4.14
CA VAL A 31 -8.61 -6.66 5.43
C VAL A 31 -9.45 -7.94 5.53
N SER A 32 -10.71 -7.92 5.07
CA SER A 32 -11.58 -9.09 5.06
C SER A 32 -11.01 -10.20 4.16
N ALA A 33 -10.64 -9.87 2.93
CA ALA A 33 -10.06 -10.82 1.98
C ALA A 33 -8.71 -11.38 2.46
N TYR A 34 -7.88 -10.53 3.06
CA TYR A 34 -6.59 -10.94 3.64
C TYR A 34 -6.79 -11.94 4.78
N LYS A 35 -7.73 -11.68 5.70
CA LYS A 35 -8.05 -12.60 6.80
C LYS A 35 -8.55 -13.95 6.31
N GLU A 36 -9.38 -13.95 5.27
CA GLU A 36 -9.86 -15.20 4.66
C GLU A 36 -8.72 -16.02 4.05
N ALA A 37 -7.75 -15.36 3.39
CA ALA A 37 -6.62 -16.03 2.74
C ALA A 37 -5.51 -16.45 3.69
N PHE A 38 -5.37 -15.80 4.87
CA PHE A 38 -4.24 -15.95 5.79
C PHE A 38 -4.67 -16.23 7.23
N ASP A 39 -5.56 -17.19 7.44
CA ASP A 39 -5.94 -17.73 8.76
C ASP A 39 -6.30 -16.65 9.81
N ASN A 40 -7.12 -15.68 9.44
CA ASN A 40 -7.52 -14.52 10.26
C ASN A 40 -6.38 -13.58 10.69
N GLN A 41 -5.21 -13.66 10.08
CA GLN A 41 -4.15 -12.69 10.32
C GLN A 41 -4.58 -11.27 9.91
N ILE A 42 -4.17 -10.29 10.70
CA ILE A 42 -4.39 -8.88 10.37
C ILE A 42 -3.26 -8.42 9.45
N PRO A 43 -3.57 -7.81 8.28
CA PRO A 43 -2.53 -7.32 7.39
C PRO A 43 -1.75 -6.18 8.04
N ILE A 44 -0.45 -6.19 7.84
CA ILE A 44 0.45 -5.10 8.20
C ILE A 44 0.64 -4.17 6.99
N GLN A 45 1.28 -3.02 7.23
CA GLN A 45 1.58 -2.02 6.19
C GLN A 45 2.17 -2.65 4.92
N PHE A 46 3.16 -3.54 5.04
CA PHE A 46 3.82 -4.14 3.88
C PHE A 46 2.90 -4.99 3.00
N ALA A 47 1.85 -5.58 3.57
CA ALA A 47 0.84 -6.29 2.79
C ALA A 47 0.00 -5.31 1.95
N ALA A 48 -0.32 -4.14 2.48
CA ALA A 48 -1.02 -3.08 1.75
C ALA A 48 -0.12 -2.45 0.67
N ASP A 49 1.16 -2.19 0.98
CA ASP A 49 2.12 -1.70 0.00
C ASP A 49 2.30 -2.68 -1.17
N ALA A 50 2.38 -3.99 -0.89
CA ALA A 50 2.49 -5.01 -1.93
C ALA A 50 1.23 -5.10 -2.80
N TYR A 51 0.05 -4.96 -2.19
CA TYR A 51 -1.21 -4.89 -2.92
C TYR A 51 -1.23 -3.69 -3.88
N ASP A 52 -0.89 -2.49 -3.39
CA ASP A 52 -0.83 -1.28 -4.20
C ASP A 52 0.21 -1.39 -5.33
N ALA A 53 1.37 -2.02 -5.06
CA ALA A 53 2.40 -2.25 -6.08
C ALA A 53 1.90 -3.07 -7.28
N VAL A 54 1.07 -4.11 -7.04
CA VAL A 54 0.46 -4.89 -8.12
C VAL A 54 -0.49 -4.03 -8.96
N TYR A 55 -1.29 -3.18 -8.32
CA TYR A 55 -2.19 -2.28 -9.03
C TYR A 55 -1.46 -1.15 -9.76
N ALA A 56 -0.36 -0.64 -9.19
CA ALA A 56 0.49 0.33 -9.87
C ALA A 56 1.09 -0.25 -11.17
N ILE A 57 1.63 -1.47 -11.10
CA ILE A 57 2.16 -2.18 -12.27
C ILE A 57 1.06 -2.39 -13.32
N LYS A 58 -0.12 -2.83 -12.89
CA LYS A 58 -1.27 -3.02 -13.79
C LYS A 58 -1.64 -1.71 -14.47
N LEU A 59 -1.83 -0.64 -13.71
CA LEU A 59 -2.23 0.66 -14.23
C LEU A 59 -1.20 1.22 -15.21
N ALA A 60 0.10 1.13 -14.86
CA ALA A 60 1.18 1.57 -15.73
C ALA A 60 1.26 0.74 -17.03
N ALA A 61 1.04 -0.57 -16.95
CA ALA A 61 1.02 -1.44 -18.13
C ALA A 61 -0.14 -1.12 -19.09
N GLU A 62 -1.32 -0.82 -18.53
CA GLU A 62 -2.51 -0.40 -19.28
C GLU A 62 -2.31 0.97 -19.93
N ASP A 63 -1.79 1.96 -19.18
CA ASP A 63 -1.49 3.30 -19.68
C ASP A 63 -0.40 3.29 -20.76
N ALA A 64 0.65 2.48 -20.56
CA ALA A 64 1.72 2.29 -21.54
C ALA A 64 1.28 1.50 -22.80
N GLY A 65 0.07 0.93 -22.81
CA GLY A 65 -0.44 0.13 -23.92
C GLY A 65 0.40 -1.12 -24.19
N LEU A 66 0.92 -1.79 -23.15
CA LEU A 66 1.77 -2.97 -23.34
C LEU A 66 1.04 -4.11 -24.00
N THR A 67 1.72 -4.77 -24.94
CA THR A 67 1.23 -5.95 -25.63
C THR A 67 2.23 -7.10 -25.52
N PRO A 68 1.79 -8.38 -25.57
CA PRO A 68 2.65 -9.54 -25.39
C PRO A 68 3.75 -9.72 -26.45
N ASP A 69 3.66 -9.03 -27.57
CA ASP A 69 4.58 -9.08 -28.70
C ASP A 69 5.64 -7.97 -28.69
N MET A 70 5.60 -7.07 -27.69
CA MET A 70 6.63 -6.04 -27.51
C MET A 70 7.94 -6.67 -27.00
N GLU A 71 9.05 -6.07 -27.44
CA GLU A 71 10.37 -6.40 -26.85
C GLU A 71 10.44 -5.92 -25.39
N ILE A 72 11.10 -6.70 -24.54
CA ILE A 72 11.17 -6.43 -23.10
C ILE A 72 11.76 -5.04 -22.80
N SER A 73 12.79 -4.63 -23.56
CA SER A 73 13.39 -3.30 -23.43
C SER A 73 12.39 -2.17 -23.67
N ASP A 74 11.56 -2.33 -24.71
CA ASP A 74 10.56 -1.34 -25.09
C ASP A 74 9.42 -1.28 -24.07
N MET A 75 9.00 -2.44 -23.54
CA MET A 75 8.05 -2.52 -22.43
C MET A 75 8.57 -1.77 -21.20
N CYS A 76 9.83 -1.98 -20.81
CA CYS A 76 10.43 -1.31 -19.66
C CYS A 76 10.50 0.21 -19.84
N GLU A 77 10.90 0.69 -21.01
CA GLU A 77 10.96 2.14 -21.27
C GLU A 77 9.56 2.76 -21.30
N ALA A 78 8.57 2.11 -21.91
CA ALA A 78 7.18 2.57 -21.90
C ALA A 78 6.61 2.62 -20.48
N MET A 79 6.85 1.59 -19.65
CA MET A 79 6.42 1.58 -18.26
C MET A 79 7.07 2.68 -17.40
N LYS A 80 8.35 2.96 -17.60
CA LYS A 80 9.03 4.05 -16.88
C LYS A 80 8.38 5.40 -17.13
N VAL A 81 8.02 5.67 -18.39
CA VAL A 81 7.30 6.90 -18.76
C VAL A 81 5.90 6.91 -18.15
N SER A 82 5.18 5.80 -18.24
CA SER A 82 3.83 5.68 -17.70
C SER A 82 3.80 5.87 -16.19
N MET A 83 4.75 5.26 -15.45
CA MET A 83 4.82 5.39 -13.97
C MET A 83 4.88 6.84 -13.49
N THR A 84 5.48 7.76 -14.24
CA THR A 84 5.54 9.18 -13.89
C THR A 84 4.28 9.97 -14.26
N ASN A 85 3.35 9.35 -15.00
CA ASN A 85 2.12 10.00 -15.47
C ASN A 85 0.85 9.48 -14.76
N ILE A 86 0.91 8.30 -14.16
CA ILE A 86 -0.24 7.70 -13.48
C ILE A 86 -0.42 8.24 -12.07
N GLU A 87 -1.67 8.20 -11.61
CA GLU A 87 -2.06 8.41 -10.22
C GLU A 87 -2.84 7.16 -9.76
N LEU A 88 -2.37 6.54 -8.69
CA LEU A 88 -3.01 5.35 -8.12
C LEU A 88 -3.77 5.71 -6.84
N GLU A 89 -5.07 5.50 -6.84
CA GLU A 89 -5.89 5.48 -5.63
C GLU A 89 -5.71 4.14 -4.90
N GLY A 90 -4.65 4.03 -4.08
CA GLY A 90 -4.27 2.80 -3.38
C GLY A 90 -4.96 2.59 -2.03
N LEU A 91 -4.59 1.52 -1.34
CA LEU A 91 -4.91 1.27 0.08
C LEU A 91 -4.11 2.20 0.99
N THR A 92 -2.89 2.52 0.56
CA THR A 92 -1.96 3.34 1.33
C THR A 92 -2.11 4.84 1.03
N GLY A 93 -3.10 5.23 0.23
CA GLY A 93 -3.41 6.60 -0.17
C GLY A 93 -3.34 6.80 -1.68
N THR A 94 -3.47 8.03 -2.10
CA THR A 94 -3.19 8.44 -3.48
C THR A 94 -1.68 8.47 -3.67
N ILE A 95 -1.18 7.81 -4.71
CA ILE A 95 0.25 7.63 -4.97
C ILE A 95 0.55 8.14 -6.38
N THR A 96 1.53 9.02 -6.48
CA THR A 96 2.18 9.43 -7.72
C THR A 96 3.67 9.15 -7.63
N TRP A 97 4.38 9.19 -8.75
CA TRP A 97 5.83 8.95 -8.80
C TRP A 97 6.52 10.08 -9.54
N ASP A 98 7.64 10.52 -9.01
CA ASP A 98 8.50 11.50 -9.69
C ASP A 98 9.45 10.85 -10.73
N GLU A 99 10.25 11.68 -11.40
CA GLU A 99 11.21 11.23 -12.42
C GLU A 99 12.32 10.34 -11.86
N THR A 100 12.54 10.34 -10.54
CA THR A 100 13.51 9.47 -9.85
C THR A 100 12.93 8.12 -9.47
N GLY A 101 11.59 7.96 -9.62
CA GLY A 101 10.83 6.79 -9.22
C GLY A 101 10.44 6.80 -7.74
N GLU A 102 10.61 7.94 -7.05
CA GLU A 102 10.19 8.08 -5.66
C GLU A 102 8.68 8.30 -5.58
N PRO A 103 7.95 7.53 -4.74
CA PRO A 103 6.52 7.71 -4.57
C PRO A 103 6.23 8.90 -3.66
N ASP A 104 5.31 9.77 -4.08
CA ASP A 104 4.68 10.77 -3.23
C ASP A 104 3.36 10.22 -2.69
N LYS A 105 3.25 10.10 -1.37
CA LYS A 105 2.04 9.67 -0.67
C LYS A 105 1.96 10.23 0.74
N GLU A 106 0.75 10.57 1.18
CA GLU A 106 0.54 11.14 2.50
C GLU A 106 0.65 10.07 3.61
N PRO A 107 1.42 10.34 4.68
CA PRO A 107 1.45 9.48 5.85
C PRO A 107 0.15 9.63 6.66
N LYS A 108 -0.27 8.55 7.31
CA LYS A 108 -1.38 8.53 8.27
C LYS A 108 -0.83 8.40 9.69
N ALA A 109 -1.46 9.06 10.65
CA ALA A 109 -1.11 8.91 12.04
C ALA A 109 -1.87 7.72 12.66
N VAL A 110 -1.15 6.90 13.43
CA VAL A 110 -1.73 5.87 14.29
C VAL A 110 -1.18 6.03 15.70
N ILE A 111 -1.98 5.66 16.69
CA ILE A 111 -1.60 5.58 18.08
C ILE A 111 -1.65 4.13 18.55
N ILE A 112 -0.81 3.75 19.51
CA ILE A 112 -0.90 2.44 20.16
C ILE A 112 -1.82 2.59 21.38
N GLU A 113 -2.93 1.86 21.35
CA GLU A 113 -3.88 1.76 22.45
C GLU A 113 -4.26 0.29 22.65
N ASP A 114 -4.24 -0.17 23.91
CA ASP A 114 -4.51 -1.56 24.28
C ASP A 114 -3.63 -2.57 23.52
N GLY A 115 -2.39 -2.18 23.24
CA GLY A 115 -1.42 -3.00 22.51
C GLY A 115 -1.68 -3.15 21.01
N ALA A 116 -2.58 -2.36 20.44
CA ALA A 116 -2.93 -2.39 19.00
C ALA A 116 -2.78 -1.00 18.36
N TYR A 117 -2.54 -0.98 17.04
CA TYR A 117 -2.60 0.27 16.29
C TYR A 117 -4.04 0.71 16.11
N LYS A 118 -4.31 1.98 16.40
CA LYS A 118 -5.58 2.66 16.14
C LYS A 118 -5.35 3.83 15.18
N ALA A 119 -6.17 3.92 14.15
CA ALA A 119 -6.17 5.10 13.27
C ALA A 119 -6.61 6.35 14.04
N MET A 120 -5.95 7.48 13.78
CA MET A 120 -6.26 8.78 14.38
C MET A 120 -7.11 9.63 13.43
#